data_31c0d0f156050fcd19ff0f495d49e571
#
_entry.id   31c0d0f156050fcd19ff0f495d49e571
#
_cell.length_a   1.000
_cell.length_b   1.000
_cell.length_c   1.000
_cell.angle_alpha   90.00
_cell.angle_beta   90.00
_cell.angle_gamma   90.00
#
_symmetry.space_group_name_H-M   'P 1'
#
loop_
_entity.id
_entity.type
_entity.pdbx_description
1 polymer ?
#
loop_
_entity_poly.entity_id
_entity_poly.type
_entity_poly.pdbx_seq_one_letter_code
_entity_poly.pdbx_strand_id
1 'polypeptide(L)'
;PIQATGVGAKVALFDLDHTLIPIDSDFEWGEFTIALGWCDATDFKRRNAEFFAHYQAGTLDIHDYVRFATQAIRTQGATKSIAAHARFMRDIVQKGIQAAALALVRQHQAAGDQVVIVTATNEFVTRPIADAFGVTELIAVELERDARGEPTGEIRGIPSFREGKVARVQQWLAARSLDWATVESTFYSDSMNDLPLLEQVTHPVA
;
A
#
# COMPACT_ATOMS: atom_id res chain seq x y z
N PRO A 1 -44.54 6.50 2.13
CA PRO A 1 -43.12 6.73 1.84
C PRO A 1 -42.35 6.19 3.04
N ILE A 2 -41.79 5.00 2.85
CA ILE A 2 -40.91 4.35 3.83
C ILE A 2 -39.57 5.06 3.66
N GLN A 3 -39.22 5.89 4.61
CA GLN A 3 -37.84 6.39 4.73
C GLN A 3 -36.97 5.17 4.98
N ALA A 4 -36.12 4.83 4.01
CA ALA A 4 -35.01 3.93 4.23
C ALA A 4 -34.15 4.58 5.32
N THR A 5 -34.17 4.03 6.52
CA THR A 5 -33.19 4.33 7.56
C THR A 5 -31.84 3.89 6.98
N GLY A 6 -31.07 4.86 6.50
CA GLY A 6 -29.79 4.61 5.90
C GLY A 6 -28.86 3.97 6.92
N VAL A 7 -28.57 2.70 6.75
CA VAL A 7 -27.36 2.10 7.29
C VAL A 7 -26.25 2.85 6.58
N GLY A 8 -25.48 3.67 7.32
CA GLY A 8 -24.35 4.41 6.74
C GLY A 8 -23.41 3.43 6.02
N ALA A 9 -22.82 3.86 4.92
CA ALA A 9 -21.89 3.03 4.17
C ALA A 9 -20.77 2.56 5.11
N LYS A 10 -20.45 1.25 5.08
CA LYS A 10 -19.35 0.67 5.86
C LYS A 10 -18.11 0.52 5.02
N VAL A 11 -16.99 0.93 5.58
CA VAL A 11 -15.68 0.90 4.92
C VAL A 11 -14.67 0.20 5.82
N ALA A 12 -14.05 -0.85 5.29
CA ALA A 12 -12.95 -1.55 5.94
C ALA A 12 -11.63 -1.19 5.24
N LEU A 13 -10.77 -0.48 5.95
CA LEU A 13 -9.46 -0.05 5.51
C LEU A 13 -8.41 -1.00 6.09
N PHE A 14 -7.45 -1.41 5.28
CA PHE A 14 -6.37 -2.29 5.71
C PHE A 14 -5.03 -1.69 5.30
N ASP A 15 -4.13 -1.54 6.25
CA ASP A 15 -2.72 -1.47 5.93
C ASP A 15 -2.26 -2.82 5.34
N LEU A 16 -1.14 -2.84 4.64
CA LEU A 16 -0.68 -4.03 3.92
C LEU A 16 0.46 -4.73 4.64
N ASP A 17 1.62 -4.07 4.69
CA ASP A 17 2.87 -4.65 5.21
C ASP A 17 2.75 -4.86 6.72
N HIS A 18 3.12 -6.04 7.21
CA HIS A 18 2.96 -6.48 8.60
C HIS A 18 1.52 -6.47 9.15
N THR A 19 0.53 -6.16 8.32
CA THR A 19 -0.90 -6.19 8.68
C THR A 19 -1.62 -7.32 7.92
N LEU A 20 -1.80 -7.21 6.60
CA LEU A 20 -2.39 -8.28 5.78
C LEU A 20 -1.37 -9.34 5.36
N ILE A 21 -0.12 -8.96 5.18
CA ILE A 21 0.99 -9.86 4.90
C ILE A 21 2.05 -9.74 6.01
N PRO A 22 2.74 -10.84 6.39
CA PRO A 22 3.70 -10.83 7.49
C PRO A 22 5.09 -10.31 7.11
N ILE A 23 5.20 -9.63 5.98
CA ILE A 23 6.45 -9.11 5.40
C ILE A 23 6.31 -7.62 5.07
N ASP A 24 7.44 -6.94 4.93
CA ASP A 24 7.55 -5.65 4.26
C ASP A 24 7.74 -5.91 2.76
N SER A 25 6.71 -5.62 1.97
CA SER A 25 6.69 -5.95 0.54
C SER A 25 7.73 -5.16 -0.27
N ASP A 26 8.04 -3.94 0.13
CA ASP A 26 9.04 -3.10 -0.56
C ASP A 26 10.47 -3.58 -0.25
N PHE A 27 10.72 -3.96 1.02
CA PHE A 27 11.98 -4.57 1.42
C PHE A 27 12.22 -5.89 0.67
N GLU A 28 11.25 -6.78 0.66
CA GLU A 28 11.37 -8.09 -0.02
C GLU A 28 11.52 -7.93 -1.54
N TRP A 29 10.83 -6.97 -2.14
CA TRP A 29 11.04 -6.62 -3.55
C TRP A 29 12.48 -6.15 -3.80
N GLY A 30 13.02 -5.31 -2.92
CA GLY A 30 14.42 -4.87 -2.97
C GLY A 30 15.40 -6.04 -2.92
N GLU A 31 15.26 -6.94 -1.94
CA GLU A 31 16.09 -8.16 -1.83
C GLU A 31 15.94 -9.06 -3.08
N PHE A 32 14.74 -9.16 -3.63
CA PHE A 32 14.50 -9.89 -4.86
C PHE A 32 15.24 -9.28 -6.06
N THR A 33 15.26 -7.95 -6.19
CA THR A 33 16.01 -7.28 -7.27
C THR A 33 17.52 -7.43 -7.11
N ILE A 34 18.03 -7.48 -5.88
CA ILE A 34 19.42 -7.83 -5.60
C ILE A 34 19.73 -9.26 -6.10
N ALA A 35 18.89 -10.23 -5.77
CA ALA A 35 19.05 -11.62 -6.21
C ALA A 35 19.00 -11.79 -7.73
N LEU A 36 18.33 -10.88 -8.44
CA LEU A 36 18.32 -10.81 -9.90
C LEU A 36 19.59 -10.14 -10.49
N GLY A 37 20.47 -9.59 -9.65
CA GLY A 37 21.63 -8.83 -10.08
C GLY A 37 21.31 -7.46 -10.69
N TRP A 38 20.17 -6.86 -10.31
CA TRP A 38 19.71 -5.58 -10.85
C TRP A 38 20.28 -4.37 -10.12
N CYS A 39 20.83 -4.56 -8.94
CA CYS A 39 21.49 -3.52 -8.15
C CYS A 39 22.65 -4.11 -7.33
N ASP A 40 23.57 -3.25 -6.95
CA ASP A 40 24.67 -3.62 -6.04
C ASP A 40 24.11 -3.88 -4.64
N ALA A 41 24.36 -5.08 -4.11
CA ALA A 41 23.81 -5.52 -2.82
C ALA A 41 24.33 -4.66 -1.66
N THR A 42 25.60 -4.27 -1.67
CA THR A 42 26.23 -3.52 -0.59
C THR A 42 25.68 -2.10 -0.53
N ASP A 43 25.64 -1.41 -1.67
CA ASP A 43 25.11 -0.06 -1.75
C ASP A 43 23.61 -0.03 -1.44
N PHE A 44 22.84 -0.96 -2.00
CA PHE A 44 21.40 -1.05 -1.74
C PHE A 44 21.10 -1.22 -0.25
N LYS A 45 21.75 -2.20 0.41
CA LYS A 45 21.53 -2.47 1.84
C LYS A 45 21.93 -1.30 2.74
N ARG A 46 23.03 -0.64 2.42
CA ARG A 46 23.47 0.57 3.15
C ARG A 46 22.41 1.67 3.05
N ARG A 47 21.97 2.00 1.85
CA ARG A 47 20.96 3.05 1.61
C ARG A 47 19.61 2.69 2.22
N ASN A 48 19.19 1.43 2.10
CA ASN A 48 17.94 0.98 2.69
C ASN A 48 17.97 1.08 4.24
N ALA A 49 19.10 0.76 4.87
CA ALA A 49 19.27 0.94 6.31
C ALA A 49 19.21 2.43 6.73
N GLU A 50 19.78 3.33 5.93
CA GLU A 50 19.70 4.79 6.16
C GLU A 50 18.24 5.28 6.09
N PHE A 51 17.47 4.87 5.07
CA PHE A 51 16.05 5.19 4.95
C PHE A 51 15.22 4.59 6.08
N PHE A 52 15.51 3.38 6.52
CA PHE A 52 14.82 2.76 7.65
C PHE A 52 15.09 3.53 8.96
N ALA A 53 16.31 3.99 9.19
CA ALA A 53 16.64 4.83 10.35
C ALA A 53 15.84 6.16 10.32
N HIS A 54 15.72 6.80 9.15
CA HIS A 54 14.88 7.98 8.98
C HIS A 54 13.38 7.69 9.19
N TYR A 55 12.91 6.53 8.72
CA TYR A 55 11.54 6.09 8.97
C TYR A 55 11.24 5.96 10.47
N GLN A 56 12.12 5.30 11.22
CA GLN A 56 12.00 5.14 12.68
C GLN A 56 12.10 6.48 13.42
N ALA A 57 12.99 7.37 12.97
CA ALA A 57 13.16 8.71 13.56
C ALA A 57 12.03 9.69 13.19
N GLY A 58 11.13 9.30 12.29
CA GLY A 58 10.07 10.19 11.82
C GLY A 58 10.54 11.29 10.86
N THR A 59 11.74 11.16 10.28
CA THR A 59 12.37 12.16 9.41
C THR A 59 12.50 11.69 7.95
N LEU A 60 11.81 10.60 7.58
CA LEU A 60 11.85 10.06 6.22
C LEU A 60 11.30 11.06 5.20
N ASP A 61 12.10 11.39 4.18
CA ASP A 61 11.62 12.00 2.95
C ASP A 61 11.08 10.91 2.03
N ILE A 62 9.77 10.88 1.86
CA ILE A 62 9.09 9.85 1.07
C ILE A 62 9.43 9.96 -0.43
N HIS A 63 9.72 11.15 -0.94
CA HIS A 63 10.08 11.34 -2.36
C HIS A 63 11.47 10.75 -2.65
N ASP A 64 12.44 11.01 -1.78
CA ASP A 64 13.78 10.41 -1.89
C ASP A 64 13.72 8.89 -1.75
N TYR A 65 12.92 8.39 -0.82
CA TYR A 65 12.72 6.95 -0.67
C TYR A 65 12.11 6.31 -1.93
N VAL A 66 11.07 6.89 -2.50
CA VAL A 66 10.43 6.35 -3.73
C VAL A 66 11.40 6.36 -4.91
N ARG A 67 12.22 7.40 -5.06
CA ARG A 67 13.28 7.42 -6.09
C ARG A 67 14.27 6.26 -5.91
N PHE A 68 14.63 5.97 -4.68
CA PHE A 68 15.48 4.83 -4.34
C PHE A 68 14.79 3.48 -4.61
N ALA A 69 13.60 3.27 -4.05
CA ALA A 69 12.85 2.02 -4.14
C ALA A 69 12.49 1.64 -5.59
N THR A 70 12.28 2.64 -6.46
CA THR A 70 11.93 2.44 -7.87
C THR A 70 13.11 2.41 -8.83
N GLN A 71 14.34 2.58 -8.34
CA GLN A 71 15.54 2.67 -9.19
C GLN A 71 15.72 1.42 -10.08
N ALA A 72 15.55 0.23 -9.53
CA ALA A 72 15.67 -1.03 -10.28
C ALA A 72 14.61 -1.12 -11.40
N ILE A 73 13.37 -0.73 -11.11
CA ILE A 73 12.26 -0.71 -12.09
C ILE A 73 12.60 0.24 -13.25
N ARG A 74 13.07 1.44 -12.96
CA ARG A 74 13.43 2.45 -13.97
C ARG A 74 14.61 2.00 -14.83
N THR A 75 15.59 1.35 -14.22
CA THR A 75 16.78 0.86 -14.94
C THR A 75 16.46 -0.31 -15.87
N GLN A 76 15.56 -1.22 -15.44
CA GLN A 76 15.24 -2.43 -16.20
C GLN A 76 14.07 -2.23 -17.18
N GLY A 77 13.25 -1.19 -16.98
CA GLY A 77 12.04 -0.89 -17.73
C GLY A 77 10.81 -1.68 -17.24
N ALA A 78 9.62 -1.14 -17.53
CA ALA A 78 8.35 -1.66 -17.01
C ALA A 78 8.09 -3.12 -17.43
N THR A 79 8.28 -3.47 -18.69
CA THR A 79 8.00 -4.82 -19.20
C THR A 79 8.80 -5.90 -18.45
N LYS A 80 10.11 -5.68 -18.30
CA LYS A 80 10.99 -6.64 -17.60
C LYS A 80 10.66 -6.70 -16.11
N SER A 81 10.34 -5.55 -15.51
CA SER A 81 9.98 -5.46 -14.11
C SER A 81 8.66 -6.14 -13.80
N ILE A 82 7.65 -6.04 -14.67
CA ILE A 82 6.38 -6.75 -14.52
C ILE A 82 6.59 -8.27 -14.56
N ALA A 83 7.41 -8.77 -15.48
CA ALA A 83 7.73 -10.21 -15.55
C ALA A 83 8.46 -10.71 -14.29
N ALA A 84 9.39 -9.91 -13.76
CA ALA A 84 10.08 -10.20 -12.52
C ALA A 84 9.13 -10.16 -11.31
N HIS A 85 8.20 -9.19 -11.28
CA HIS A 85 7.20 -9.08 -10.21
C HIS A 85 6.26 -10.28 -10.17
N ALA A 86 5.88 -10.84 -11.31
CA ALA A 86 5.09 -12.08 -11.36
C ALA A 86 5.82 -13.26 -10.69
N ARG A 87 7.15 -13.33 -10.82
CA ARG A 87 7.98 -14.31 -10.10
C ARG A 87 8.05 -14.00 -8.60
N PHE A 88 8.23 -12.74 -8.25
CA PHE A 88 8.20 -12.27 -6.86
C PHE A 88 6.90 -12.65 -6.16
N MET A 89 5.76 -12.42 -6.80
CA MET A 89 4.46 -12.83 -6.29
C MET A 89 4.40 -14.33 -6.00
N ARG A 90 4.78 -15.16 -6.98
CA ARG A 90 4.73 -16.63 -6.85
C ARG A 90 5.69 -17.17 -5.81
N ASP A 91 6.92 -16.66 -5.79
CA ASP A 91 8.03 -17.27 -5.06
C ASP A 91 8.11 -16.75 -3.60
N ILE A 92 7.62 -15.54 -3.34
CA ILE A 92 7.71 -14.87 -2.03
C ILE A 92 6.33 -14.52 -1.48
N VAL A 93 5.58 -13.65 -2.14
CA VAL A 93 4.37 -13.05 -1.54
C VAL A 93 3.28 -14.09 -1.28
N GLN A 94 2.93 -14.91 -2.27
CA GLN A 94 1.85 -15.90 -2.15
C GLN A 94 2.11 -16.93 -1.06
N LYS A 95 3.36 -17.26 -0.80
CA LYS A 95 3.75 -18.16 0.30
C LYS A 95 3.55 -17.55 1.69
N GLY A 96 3.60 -16.23 1.77
CA GLY A 96 3.42 -15.48 3.01
C GLY A 96 1.96 -15.12 3.33
N ILE A 97 1.05 -15.21 2.35
CA ILE A 97 -0.36 -14.88 2.57
C ILE A 97 -1.00 -15.87 3.54
N GLN A 98 -1.46 -15.37 4.67
CA GLN A 98 -2.06 -16.18 5.73
C GLN A 98 -3.57 -16.35 5.51
N ALA A 99 -4.08 -17.54 5.80
CA ALA A 99 -5.51 -17.84 5.67
C ALA A 99 -6.40 -16.94 6.56
N ALA A 100 -5.90 -16.54 7.73
CA ALA A 100 -6.62 -15.64 8.63
C ALA A 100 -6.81 -14.24 8.03
N ALA A 101 -5.79 -13.68 7.39
CA ALA A 101 -5.87 -12.38 6.73
C ALA A 101 -6.87 -12.42 5.55
N LEU A 102 -6.80 -13.46 4.72
CA LEU A 102 -7.78 -13.68 3.65
C LEU A 102 -9.21 -13.82 4.18
N ALA A 103 -9.39 -14.57 5.29
CA ALA A 103 -10.71 -14.75 5.89
C ALA A 103 -11.27 -13.43 6.42
N LEU A 104 -10.44 -12.58 7.04
CA LEU A 104 -10.86 -11.27 7.53
C LEU A 104 -11.30 -10.35 6.40
N VAL A 105 -10.54 -10.26 5.31
CA VAL A 105 -10.93 -9.49 4.11
C VAL A 105 -12.26 -9.99 3.55
N ARG A 106 -12.42 -11.31 3.38
CA ARG A 106 -13.65 -11.94 2.88
C ARG A 106 -14.85 -11.71 3.79
N GLN A 107 -14.63 -11.67 5.11
CA GLN A 107 -15.69 -11.38 6.08
C GLN A 107 -16.28 -9.99 5.84
N HIS A 108 -15.45 -8.96 5.67
CA HIS A 108 -15.89 -7.61 5.34
C HIS A 108 -16.59 -7.55 3.97
N GLN A 109 -16.03 -8.21 2.96
CA GLN A 109 -16.65 -8.29 1.64
C GLN A 109 -18.02 -8.95 1.68
N ALA A 110 -18.17 -10.05 2.42
CA ALA A 110 -19.44 -10.76 2.59
C ALA A 110 -20.47 -9.95 3.39
N ALA A 111 -20.01 -9.08 4.30
CA ALA A 111 -20.88 -8.15 5.03
C ALA A 111 -21.35 -6.97 4.16
N GLY A 112 -20.82 -6.81 2.96
CA GLY A 112 -21.12 -5.71 2.04
C GLY A 112 -20.32 -4.44 2.31
N ASP A 113 -19.26 -4.51 3.12
CA ASP A 113 -18.37 -3.40 3.38
C ASP A 113 -17.54 -3.08 2.13
N GLN A 114 -17.26 -1.81 1.91
CA GLN A 114 -16.27 -1.41 0.90
C GLN A 114 -14.87 -1.65 1.48
N VAL A 115 -14.14 -2.58 0.88
CA VAL A 115 -12.80 -2.96 1.33
C VAL A 115 -11.74 -2.23 0.54
N VAL A 116 -10.84 -1.55 1.24
CA VAL A 116 -9.74 -0.75 0.65
C VAL A 116 -8.42 -1.10 1.32
N ILE A 117 -7.41 -1.37 0.54
CA ILE A 117 -6.03 -1.44 1.04
C ILE A 117 -5.42 -0.04 0.97
N VAL A 118 -4.82 0.42 2.08
CA VAL A 118 -4.19 1.74 2.21
C VAL A 118 -2.76 1.55 2.68
N THR A 119 -1.80 1.69 1.80
CA THR A 119 -0.38 1.39 2.06
C THR A 119 0.54 2.55 1.70
N ALA A 120 1.65 2.68 2.41
CA ALA A 120 2.72 3.63 2.08
C ALA A 120 3.69 3.10 1.02
N THR A 121 3.57 1.84 0.63
CA THR A 121 4.35 1.24 -0.45
C THR A 121 3.77 1.63 -1.82
N ASN A 122 4.62 1.68 -2.83
CA ASN A 122 4.22 2.12 -4.17
C ASN A 122 3.29 1.11 -4.90
N GLU A 123 2.50 1.64 -5.84
CA GLU A 123 1.48 0.87 -6.56
C GLU A 123 2.05 -0.27 -7.41
N PHE A 124 3.29 -0.15 -7.91
CA PHE A 124 3.91 -1.20 -8.72
C PHE A 124 4.10 -2.49 -7.91
N VAL A 125 4.58 -2.35 -6.67
CA VAL A 125 4.78 -3.51 -5.78
C VAL A 125 3.45 -4.05 -5.28
N THR A 126 2.51 -3.17 -4.90
CA THR A 126 1.35 -3.53 -4.08
C THR A 126 0.11 -3.89 -4.88
N ARG A 127 -0.07 -3.43 -6.13
CA ARG A 127 -1.26 -3.74 -6.93
C ARG A 127 -1.49 -5.26 -7.10
N PRO A 128 -0.49 -6.07 -7.53
CA PRO A 128 -0.67 -7.51 -7.64
C PRO A 128 -0.92 -8.20 -6.29
N ILE A 129 -0.43 -7.63 -5.18
CA ILE A 129 -0.70 -8.15 -3.85
C ILE A 129 -2.17 -7.92 -3.47
N ALA A 130 -2.69 -6.71 -3.68
CA ALA A 130 -4.10 -6.41 -3.47
C ALA A 130 -5.03 -7.31 -4.31
N ASP A 131 -4.66 -7.57 -5.56
CA ASP A 131 -5.38 -8.48 -6.45
C ASP A 131 -5.41 -9.92 -5.89
N ALA A 132 -4.32 -10.37 -5.26
CA ALA A 132 -4.27 -11.69 -4.62
C ALA A 132 -5.20 -11.82 -3.40
N PHE A 133 -5.54 -10.70 -2.74
CA PHE A 133 -6.57 -10.64 -1.70
C PHE A 133 -8.00 -10.45 -2.28
N GLY A 134 -8.15 -10.27 -3.60
CA GLY A 134 -9.43 -9.96 -4.23
C GLY A 134 -9.92 -8.54 -3.88
N VAL A 135 -9.00 -7.61 -3.60
CA VAL A 135 -9.31 -6.23 -3.27
C VAL A 135 -9.00 -5.33 -4.47
N THR A 136 -10.04 -4.75 -5.05
CA THR A 136 -9.91 -3.85 -6.21
C THR A 136 -9.49 -2.44 -5.82
N GLU A 137 -9.92 -1.98 -4.66
CA GLU A 137 -9.65 -0.64 -4.16
C GLU A 137 -8.30 -0.59 -3.44
N LEU A 138 -7.36 0.12 -4.04
CA LEU A 138 -6.00 0.28 -3.51
C LEU A 138 -5.64 1.76 -3.46
N ILE A 139 -5.27 2.23 -2.28
CA ILE A 139 -4.64 3.53 -2.05
C ILE A 139 -3.17 3.26 -1.71
N ALA A 140 -2.31 3.42 -2.69
CA ALA A 140 -0.86 3.27 -2.60
C ALA A 140 -0.16 4.56 -3.01
N VAL A 141 1.15 4.63 -2.85
CA VAL A 141 1.93 5.71 -3.46
C VAL A 141 1.90 5.53 -4.96
N GLU A 142 1.29 6.48 -5.65
CA GLU A 142 1.18 6.46 -7.11
C GLU A 142 2.46 6.98 -7.75
N LEU A 143 2.93 6.28 -8.78
CA LEU A 143 4.14 6.64 -9.49
C LEU A 143 3.82 7.50 -10.72
N GLU A 144 4.54 8.61 -10.86
CA GLU A 144 4.51 9.38 -12.10
C GLU A 144 5.12 8.56 -13.24
N ARG A 145 4.51 8.66 -14.43
CA ARG A 145 4.96 7.96 -15.62
C ARG A 145 5.22 8.93 -16.76
N ASP A 146 6.25 8.64 -17.53
CA ASP A 146 6.58 9.39 -18.75
C ASP A 146 5.59 9.08 -19.89
N ALA A 147 5.78 9.72 -21.04
CA ALA A 147 4.94 9.53 -22.23
C ALA A 147 4.95 8.09 -22.79
N ARG A 148 5.92 7.26 -22.39
CA ARG A 148 6.04 5.85 -22.77
C ARG A 148 5.44 4.91 -21.72
N GLY A 149 4.92 5.47 -20.61
CA GLY A 149 4.36 4.71 -19.49
C GLY A 149 5.41 4.19 -18.49
N GLU A 150 6.68 4.62 -18.62
CA GLU A 150 7.76 4.22 -17.72
C GLU A 150 7.74 5.09 -16.43
N PRO A 151 7.98 4.51 -15.24
CA PRO A 151 8.07 5.27 -14.01
C PRO A 151 9.23 6.28 -14.05
N THR A 152 8.99 7.52 -13.66
CA THR A 152 10.01 8.57 -13.62
C THR A 152 10.84 8.54 -12.33
N GLY A 153 10.33 7.93 -11.28
CA GLY A 153 10.85 7.96 -9.92
C GLY A 153 10.18 9.01 -9.04
N GLU A 154 9.32 9.82 -9.63
CA GLU A 154 8.54 10.82 -8.90
C GLU A 154 7.17 10.27 -8.47
N ILE A 155 6.61 10.88 -7.43
CA ILE A 155 5.28 10.56 -6.91
C ILE A 155 4.24 11.38 -7.66
N ARG A 156 3.15 10.74 -8.05
CA ARG A 156 1.97 11.41 -8.57
C ARG A 156 0.97 11.69 -7.44
N GLY A 157 0.64 12.96 -7.25
CA GLY A 157 -0.33 13.38 -6.24
C GLY A 157 0.19 13.28 -4.81
N ILE A 158 -0.72 13.07 -3.87
CA ILE A 158 -0.39 12.98 -2.43
C ILE A 158 0.09 11.57 -2.10
N PRO A 159 1.30 11.40 -1.55
CA PRO A 159 1.75 10.08 -1.09
C PRO A 159 0.88 9.57 0.07
N SER A 160 0.51 8.29 0.03
CA SER A 160 -0.27 7.63 1.08
C SER A 160 0.60 7.24 2.29
N PHE A 161 1.24 8.23 2.88
CA PHE A 161 2.16 8.11 4.01
C PHE A 161 1.76 9.09 5.12
N ARG A 162 1.63 8.61 6.36
CA ARG A 162 1.20 9.39 7.53
C ARG A 162 -0.13 10.14 7.27
N GLU A 163 -0.14 11.46 7.44
CA GLU A 163 -1.31 12.33 7.17
C GLU A 163 -1.78 12.20 5.72
N GLY A 164 -0.89 11.84 4.80
CA GLY A 164 -1.24 11.57 3.41
C GLY A 164 -2.20 10.39 3.25
N LYS A 165 -2.16 9.38 4.12
CA LYS A 165 -3.18 8.31 4.12
C LYS A 165 -4.58 8.88 4.40
N VAL A 166 -4.71 9.78 5.38
CA VAL A 166 -5.99 10.45 5.70
C VAL A 166 -6.50 11.24 4.50
N ALA A 167 -5.64 12.08 3.90
CA ALA A 167 -6.00 12.89 2.75
C ALA A 167 -6.44 12.03 1.55
N ARG A 168 -5.73 10.94 1.28
CA ARG A 168 -6.05 10.01 0.18
C ARG A 168 -7.34 9.25 0.41
N VAL A 169 -7.61 8.76 1.63
CA VAL A 169 -8.90 8.14 1.98
C VAL A 169 -10.03 9.16 1.87
N GLN A 170 -9.83 10.38 2.32
CA GLN A 170 -10.83 11.44 2.16
C GLN A 170 -11.15 11.72 0.69
N GLN A 171 -10.14 11.80 -0.18
CA GLN A 171 -10.34 11.93 -1.64
C GLN A 171 -11.13 10.75 -2.21
N TRP A 172 -10.81 9.52 -1.75
CA TRP A 172 -11.49 8.31 -2.17
C TRP A 172 -12.97 8.29 -1.74
N LEU A 173 -13.27 8.73 -0.51
CA LEU A 173 -14.64 8.92 0.00
C LEU A 173 -15.39 9.98 -0.81
N ALA A 174 -14.79 11.14 -0.99
CA ALA A 174 -15.41 12.27 -1.72
C ALA A 174 -15.79 11.90 -3.17
N ALA A 175 -14.93 11.11 -3.85
CA ALA A 175 -15.22 10.61 -5.19
C ALA A 175 -16.45 9.70 -5.25
N ARG A 176 -16.93 9.21 -4.10
CA ARG A 176 -18.13 8.38 -3.93
C ARG A 176 -19.30 9.10 -3.27
N SER A 177 -19.18 10.43 -3.14
CA SER A 177 -20.14 11.28 -2.40
C SER A 177 -20.31 10.86 -0.93
N LEU A 178 -19.23 10.36 -0.33
CA LEU A 178 -19.13 9.97 1.06
C LEU A 178 -18.15 10.89 1.79
N ASP A 179 -18.26 10.96 3.11
CA ASP A 179 -17.33 11.63 4.01
C ASP A 179 -17.21 10.87 5.34
N TRP A 180 -16.29 11.32 6.20
CA TRP A 180 -16.04 10.68 7.50
C TRP A 180 -17.28 10.70 8.43
N ALA A 181 -18.20 11.65 8.27
CA ALA A 181 -19.40 11.75 9.09
C ALA A 181 -20.51 10.80 8.63
N THR A 182 -20.46 10.34 7.38
CA THR A 182 -21.50 9.50 6.76
C THR A 182 -21.10 8.02 6.67
N VAL A 183 -19.84 7.67 6.95
CA VAL A 183 -19.35 6.28 6.90
C VAL A 183 -19.08 5.74 8.30
N GLU A 184 -19.34 4.45 8.50
CA GLU A 184 -18.78 3.67 9.60
C GLU A 184 -17.50 3.01 9.09
N SER A 185 -16.34 3.46 9.59
CA SER A 185 -15.03 3.04 9.10
C SER A 185 -14.25 2.23 10.13
N THR A 186 -13.64 1.14 9.67
CA THR A 186 -12.66 0.35 10.45
C THR A 186 -11.32 0.42 9.78
N PHE A 187 -10.25 0.60 10.53
CA PHE A 187 -8.88 0.55 9.99
C PHE A 187 -8.00 -0.36 10.80
N TYR A 188 -7.35 -1.30 10.12
CA TYR A 188 -6.41 -2.27 10.66
C TYR A 188 -4.98 -1.85 10.31
N SER A 189 -4.11 -1.67 11.31
CA SER A 189 -2.70 -1.35 11.11
C SER A 189 -1.85 -1.70 12.31
N ASP A 190 -0.61 -2.13 12.08
CA ASP A 190 0.42 -2.37 13.10
C ASP A 190 1.35 -1.16 13.31
N SER A 191 1.24 -0.11 12.48
CA SER A 191 2.24 0.96 12.38
C SER A 191 1.86 2.23 13.14
N MET A 192 2.79 2.74 13.95
CA MET A 192 2.66 4.07 14.57
C MET A 192 2.61 5.22 13.55
N ASN A 193 3.15 5.04 12.35
CA ASN A 193 3.05 6.03 11.27
C ASN A 193 1.61 6.16 10.74
N ASP A 194 0.73 5.21 11.07
CA ASP A 194 -0.68 5.22 10.70
C ASP A 194 -1.59 5.83 11.77
N LEU A 195 -1.01 6.32 12.87
CA LEU A 195 -1.76 6.96 13.94
C LEU A 195 -2.72 8.05 13.43
N PRO A 196 -2.34 8.95 12.49
CA PRO A 196 -3.29 9.94 11.97
C PRO A 196 -4.56 9.32 11.37
N LEU A 197 -4.46 8.19 10.67
CA LEU A 197 -5.61 7.51 10.10
C LEU A 197 -6.37 6.69 11.15
N LEU A 198 -5.67 6.04 12.09
CA LEU A 198 -6.28 5.33 13.22
C LEU A 198 -7.13 6.27 14.09
N GLU A 199 -6.69 7.51 14.31
CA GLU A 199 -7.44 8.52 15.07
C GLU A 199 -8.66 9.07 14.31
N GLN A 200 -8.66 8.95 12.96
CA GLN A 200 -9.73 9.48 12.11
C GLN A 200 -10.91 8.54 11.96
N VAL A 201 -10.68 7.22 12.00
CA VAL A 201 -11.71 6.21 11.75
C VAL A 201 -12.62 5.97 12.94
N THR A 202 -13.79 5.35 12.69
CA THR A 202 -14.76 4.98 13.74
C THR A 202 -14.21 3.88 14.64
N HIS A 203 -13.56 2.88 14.05
CA HIS A 203 -13.07 1.68 14.74
C HIS A 203 -11.58 1.44 14.40
N PRO A 204 -10.65 2.02 15.18
CA PRO A 204 -9.22 1.68 15.01
C PRO A 204 -8.93 0.29 15.57
N VAL A 205 -8.12 -0.49 14.84
CA VAL A 205 -7.63 -1.82 15.23
C VAL A 205 -6.12 -1.86 15.02
N ALA A 206 -5.36 -1.96 16.12
CA ALA A 206 -3.89 -1.98 16.16
C ALA A 206 -3.36 -3.30 16.73
#